data_0f9a91aa0545729c7ad7cee3ae564887
#
_entry.id   0f9a91aa0545729c7ad7cee3ae564887
#
_cell.length_a   1.000
_cell.length_b   1.000
_cell.length_c   1.000
_cell.angle_alpha   90.00
_cell.angle_beta   90.00
_cell.angle_gamma   90.00
#
_symmetry.space_group_name_H-M   'P 1'
#
loop_
_entity.id
_entity.type
_entity.pdbx_description
1 polymer ?
#
loop_
_entity_poly.entity_id
_entity_poly.type
_entity_poly.pdbx_seq_one_letter_code
_entity_poly.pdbx_strand_id
1 'polypeptide(L)'
;MILIIGGSFQGKKAYAAQICKDGRILADFQDRIRAVLEAGEDPEAFTRQLLTDPPAVITLDEVGCGIVPLEKSERDYREAVGHAGQMLAAAAAEVYRMQ
;
A
#
# COMPACT_ATOMS: atom_id res chain seq x y z
N MET A 1 -9.33 9.70 -2.78
CA MET A 1 -8.87 8.37 -2.27
C MET A 1 -8.37 8.55 -0.85
N ILE A 2 -8.70 7.61 0.00
CA ILE A 2 -8.28 7.59 1.40
C ILE A 2 -7.24 6.48 1.55
N LEU A 3 -6.12 6.79 2.19
CA LEU A 3 -5.08 5.81 2.44
C LEU A 3 -5.04 5.49 3.93
N ILE A 4 -5.10 4.19 4.27
CA ILE A 4 -4.99 3.72 5.64
C ILE A 4 -3.70 2.91 5.77
N ILE A 5 -2.79 3.38 6.63
CA ILE A 5 -1.49 2.76 6.84
C ILE A 5 -1.41 2.25 8.28
N GLY A 6 -0.78 1.11 8.46
CA GLY A 6 -0.54 0.58 9.81
C GLY A 6 0.15 -0.77 9.74
N GLY A 7 0.50 -1.31 10.90
CA GLY A 7 1.10 -2.63 10.98
C GLY A 7 0.10 -3.72 10.64
N SER A 8 0.61 -4.92 10.43
CA SER A 8 -0.23 -6.08 10.18
C SER A 8 -1.18 -6.32 11.36
N PHE A 9 -2.38 -6.82 11.06
CA PHE A 9 -3.37 -7.22 12.08
C PHE A 9 -3.87 -6.08 12.96
N GLN A 10 -3.88 -4.85 12.46
CA GLN A 10 -4.39 -3.70 13.21
C GLN A 10 -5.79 -3.27 12.79
N GLY A 11 -6.50 -4.13 12.05
CA GLY A 11 -7.89 -3.88 11.72
C GLY A 11 -8.13 -2.87 10.60
N LYS A 12 -7.14 -2.65 9.73
CA LYS A 12 -7.28 -1.68 8.63
C LYS A 12 -8.45 -2.00 7.71
N LYS A 13 -8.64 -3.29 7.39
CA LYS A 13 -9.73 -3.70 6.49
C LYS A 13 -11.09 -3.42 7.11
N ALA A 14 -11.23 -3.71 8.41
CA ALA A 14 -12.48 -3.45 9.11
C ALA A 14 -12.77 -1.96 9.17
N TYR A 15 -11.76 -1.15 9.43
CA TYR A 15 -11.92 0.30 9.46
C TYR A 15 -12.28 0.84 8.07
N ALA A 16 -11.63 0.33 7.02
CA ALA A 16 -11.94 0.72 5.65
C ALA A 16 -13.41 0.44 5.31
N ALA A 17 -13.92 -0.72 5.74
CA ALA A 17 -15.32 -1.09 5.52
C ALA A 17 -16.28 -0.16 6.26
N GLN A 18 -15.88 0.36 7.43
CA GLN A 18 -16.71 1.30 8.17
C GLN A 18 -16.81 2.66 7.48
N ILE A 19 -15.73 3.16 6.93
CA ILE A 19 -15.71 4.50 6.34
C ILE A 19 -16.09 4.52 4.87
N CYS A 20 -16.12 3.36 4.21
CA CYS A 20 -16.44 3.28 2.78
C CYS A 20 -17.37 2.09 2.54
N LYS A 21 -18.68 2.34 2.68
CA LYS A 21 -19.67 1.27 2.57
C LYS A 21 -20.00 0.88 1.14
N ASP A 22 -19.95 1.84 0.24
CA ASP A 22 -20.39 1.65 -1.15
C ASP A 22 -19.27 1.83 -2.17
N GLY A 23 -18.05 2.12 -1.72
CA GLY A 23 -16.94 2.38 -2.60
C GLY A 23 -16.05 1.16 -2.80
N ARG A 24 -15.11 1.28 -3.74
CA ARG A 24 -14.11 0.26 -3.96
C ARG A 24 -13.03 0.37 -2.90
N ILE A 25 -12.67 -0.76 -2.31
CA ILE A 25 -11.60 -0.87 -1.32
C ILE A 25 -10.54 -1.80 -1.87
N LEU A 26 -9.30 -1.31 -1.97
CA LEU A 26 -8.16 -2.13 -2.33
C LEU A 26 -7.36 -2.38 -1.06
N ALA A 27 -7.51 -3.59 -0.51
CA ALA A 27 -6.85 -3.96 0.73
C ALA A 27 -5.47 -4.55 0.45
N ASP A 28 -4.54 -4.34 1.39
CA ASP A 28 -3.21 -4.96 1.37
C ASP A 28 -2.44 -4.65 0.10
N PHE A 29 -2.26 -3.36 -0.15
CA PHE A 29 -1.56 -2.90 -1.35
C PHE A 29 -0.14 -3.45 -1.46
N GLN A 30 0.51 -3.73 -0.33
CA GLN A 30 1.84 -4.32 -0.32
C GLN A 30 1.88 -5.68 -1.03
N ASP A 31 0.78 -6.44 -0.99
CA ASP A 31 0.71 -7.73 -1.69
C ASP A 31 0.67 -7.53 -3.20
N ARG A 32 0.05 -6.44 -3.66
CA ARG A 32 0.06 -6.10 -5.09
C ARG A 32 1.47 -5.74 -5.56
N ILE A 33 2.22 -5.03 -4.73
CA ILE A 33 3.60 -4.68 -5.05
C ILE A 33 4.46 -5.94 -5.13
N ARG A 34 4.27 -6.89 -4.22
CA ARG A 34 5.00 -8.16 -4.28
C ARG A 34 4.70 -8.91 -5.57
N ALA A 35 3.42 -8.98 -5.95
CA ALA A 35 3.04 -9.66 -7.19
C ALA A 35 3.64 -9.00 -8.42
N VAL A 36 3.68 -7.67 -8.45
CA VAL A 36 4.28 -6.91 -9.56
C VAL A 36 5.77 -7.21 -9.66
N LEU A 37 6.48 -7.24 -8.55
CA LEU A 37 7.91 -7.55 -8.53
C LEU A 37 8.18 -8.99 -8.98
N GLU A 38 7.35 -9.94 -8.54
CA GLU A 38 7.50 -11.34 -8.93
C GLU A 38 7.24 -11.54 -10.41
N ALA A 39 6.39 -10.71 -10.99
CA ALA A 39 6.12 -10.73 -12.43
C ALA A 39 7.21 -10.02 -13.25
N GLY A 40 8.20 -9.40 -12.59
CA GLY A 40 9.25 -8.65 -13.28
C GLY A 40 8.79 -7.31 -13.81
N GLU A 41 7.68 -6.78 -13.30
CA GLU A 41 7.13 -5.51 -13.73
C GLU A 41 7.56 -4.38 -12.81
N ASP A 42 7.30 -3.13 -13.25
CA ASP A 42 7.73 -1.93 -12.51
C ASP A 42 6.66 -1.50 -11.51
N PRO A 43 6.95 -1.56 -10.20
CA PRO A 43 5.98 -1.16 -9.18
C PRO A 43 5.61 0.32 -9.24
N GLU A 44 6.52 1.20 -9.65
CA GLU A 44 6.22 2.61 -9.77
C GLU A 44 5.21 2.86 -10.89
N ALA A 45 5.40 2.23 -12.04
CA ALA A 45 4.47 2.35 -13.17
C ALA A 45 3.11 1.78 -12.79
N PHE A 46 3.08 0.65 -12.09
CA PHE A 46 1.84 0.05 -11.60
C PHE A 46 1.09 1.00 -10.68
N THR A 47 1.78 1.61 -9.73
CA THR A 47 1.17 2.54 -8.78
C THR A 47 0.66 3.78 -9.49
N ARG A 48 1.44 4.32 -10.43
CA ARG A 48 1.04 5.49 -11.21
C ARG A 48 -0.23 5.21 -12.02
N GLN A 49 -0.29 4.03 -12.63
CA GLN A 49 -1.47 3.62 -13.41
C GLN A 49 -2.70 3.50 -12.51
N LEU A 50 -2.54 2.91 -11.32
CA LEU A 50 -3.62 2.79 -10.36
C LEU A 50 -4.17 4.17 -9.98
N LEU A 51 -3.30 5.16 -9.83
CA LEU A 51 -3.69 6.50 -9.43
C LEU A 51 -4.40 7.31 -10.51
N THR A 52 -4.46 6.80 -11.74
CA THR A 52 -5.27 7.46 -12.80
C THR A 52 -6.77 7.28 -12.55
N ASP A 53 -7.16 6.19 -11.87
CA ASP A 53 -8.55 5.94 -11.48
C ASP A 53 -8.52 5.17 -10.16
N PRO A 54 -8.20 5.84 -9.05
CA PRO A 54 -7.95 5.15 -7.78
C PRO A 54 -9.24 4.64 -7.15
N PRO A 55 -9.15 3.57 -6.33
CA PRO A 55 -10.28 3.15 -5.51
C PRO A 55 -10.56 4.18 -4.43
N ALA A 56 -11.71 4.05 -3.76
CA ALA A 56 -12.09 4.98 -2.71
C ALA A 56 -11.14 4.89 -1.50
N VAL A 57 -10.74 3.68 -1.15
CA VAL A 57 -9.85 3.42 0.00
C VAL A 57 -8.78 2.40 -0.39
N ILE A 58 -7.55 2.66 0.04
CA ILE A 58 -6.44 1.71 -0.08
C ILE A 58 -5.90 1.45 1.32
N THR A 59 -5.68 0.18 1.67
CA THR A 59 -4.97 -0.15 2.90
C THR A 59 -3.57 -0.63 2.56
N LEU A 60 -2.62 -0.28 3.41
CA LEU A 60 -1.21 -0.58 3.20
C LEU A 60 -0.55 -0.94 4.54
N ASP A 61 0.06 -2.12 4.60
CA ASP A 61 0.86 -2.49 5.76
C ASP A 61 2.15 -1.70 5.76
N GLU A 62 2.52 -1.18 6.92
CA GLU A 62 3.78 -0.49 7.09
C GLU A 62 4.91 -1.52 7.11
N VAL A 63 5.83 -1.40 6.15
CA VAL A 63 7.00 -2.29 6.06
C VAL A 63 8.26 -1.44 6.14
N GLY A 64 9.41 -2.09 6.38
CA GLY A 64 10.67 -1.38 6.42
C GLY A 64 11.09 -0.90 7.80
N CYS A 65 10.30 -1.20 8.83
CA CYS A 65 10.69 -0.92 10.20
C CYS A 65 11.51 -2.08 10.74
N GLY A 66 12.67 -1.81 11.36
CA GLY A 66 13.48 -2.82 12.00
C GLY A 66 14.69 -3.23 11.18
N ILE A 67 15.02 -4.51 11.22
CA ILE A 67 16.28 -5.04 10.65
C ILE A 67 16.25 -4.99 9.13
N VAL A 68 17.36 -4.53 8.53
CA VAL A 68 17.52 -4.54 7.08
C VAL A 68 17.68 -5.99 6.62
N PRO A 69 16.85 -6.49 5.69
CA PRO A 69 16.99 -7.86 5.21
C PRO A 69 18.29 -8.07 4.44
N LEU A 70 18.87 -9.27 4.57
CA LEU A 70 20.06 -9.62 3.83
C LEU A 70 19.75 -9.91 2.37
N GLU A 71 18.61 -10.50 2.08
CA GLU A 71 18.24 -10.86 0.73
C GLU A 71 17.85 -9.63 -0.10
N LYS A 72 18.42 -9.56 -1.31
CA LYS A 72 18.15 -8.45 -2.22
C LYS A 72 16.68 -8.32 -2.56
N SER A 73 15.99 -9.45 -2.78
CA SER A 73 14.56 -9.43 -3.13
C SER A 73 13.71 -8.80 -2.04
N GLU A 74 14.04 -9.05 -0.77
CA GLU A 74 13.31 -8.45 0.33
C GLU A 74 13.62 -6.97 0.49
N ARG A 75 14.88 -6.57 0.24
CA ARG A 75 15.22 -5.14 0.22
C ARG A 75 14.49 -4.41 -0.89
N ASP A 76 14.46 -5.00 -2.09
CA ASP A 76 13.75 -4.42 -3.23
C ASP A 76 12.26 -4.27 -2.94
N TYR A 77 11.66 -5.27 -2.29
CA TYR A 77 10.26 -5.23 -1.89
C TYR A 77 10.01 -4.08 -0.92
N ARG A 78 10.83 -3.95 0.11
CA ARG A 78 10.67 -2.88 1.10
C ARG A 78 10.81 -1.50 0.48
N GLU A 79 11.78 -1.32 -0.41
CA GLU A 79 11.96 -0.06 -1.12
C GLU A 79 10.77 0.25 -2.02
N ALA A 80 10.27 -0.75 -2.74
CA ALA A 80 9.14 -0.56 -3.63
C ALA A 80 7.87 -0.20 -2.85
N VAL A 81 7.60 -0.88 -1.73
CA VAL A 81 6.45 -0.57 -0.89
C VAL A 81 6.58 0.82 -0.28
N GLY A 82 7.76 1.18 0.20
CA GLY A 82 8.00 2.51 0.75
C GLY A 82 7.77 3.61 -0.27
N HIS A 83 8.29 3.43 -1.48
CA HIS A 83 8.12 4.40 -2.55
C HIS A 83 6.64 4.49 -2.99
N ALA A 84 5.98 3.34 -3.16
CA ALA A 84 4.56 3.31 -3.51
C ALA A 84 3.72 4.00 -2.43
N GLY A 85 4.05 3.77 -1.16
CA GLY A 85 3.36 4.42 -0.05
C GLY A 85 3.47 5.94 -0.11
N GLN A 86 4.63 6.45 -0.49
CA GLN A 86 4.83 7.89 -0.66
C GLN A 86 3.96 8.43 -1.81
N MET A 87 3.90 7.70 -2.92
CA MET A 87 3.06 8.09 -4.06
C MET A 87 1.59 8.11 -3.68
N LEU A 88 1.13 7.08 -2.97
CA LEU A 88 -0.25 6.99 -2.54
C LEU A 88 -0.59 8.11 -1.55
N ALA A 89 0.29 8.38 -0.59
CA ALA A 89 0.05 9.44 0.39
C ALA A 89 -0.02 10.81 -0.27
N ALA A 90 0.82 11.06 -1.27
CA ALA A 90 0.82 12.33 -1.99
C ALA A 90 -0.48 12.54 -2.76
N ALA A 91 -1.09 11.47 -3.26
CA ALA A 91 -2.31 11.54 -4.05
C ALA A 91 -3.59 11.46 -3.19
N ALA A 92 -3.47 10.98 -1.96
CA ALA A 92 -4.63 10.76 -1.10
C ALA A 92 -5.21 12.07 -0.56
N ALA A 93 -6.54 12.16 -0.51
CA ALA A 93 -7.22 13.27 0.13
C ALA A 93 -7.04 13.22 1.65
N GLU A 94 -7.00 12.00 2.21
CA GLU A 94 -6.81 11.78 3.64
C GLU A 94 -5.91 10.57 3.86
N VAL A 95 -5.07 10.64 4.87
CA VAL A 95 -4.21 9.54 5.28
C VAL A 95 -4.46 9.25 6.75
N TYR A 96 -4.83 8.02 7.07
CA TYR A 96 -5.01 7.57 8.46
C TYR A 96 -3.92 6.57 8.80
N ARG A 97 -3.29 6.77 9.94
CA ARG A 97 -2.27 5.85 10.46
C ARG A 97 -2.82 5.14 11.69
N MET A 98 -2.93 3.82 11.61
CA MET A 98 -3.39 2.98 12.72
C MET A 98 -2.18 2.44 13.48
N GLN A 99 -2.28 2.47 14.80
CA GLN A 99 -1.21 1.99 15.69
C GLN A 99 -1.74 0.95 16.66
#